data_fbf93ce187676f132459c21ef86e07d7
#
_entry.id   fbf93ce187676f132459c21ef86e07d7
#
_cell.length_a   1.000
_cell.length_b   1.000
_cell.length_c   1.000
_cell.angle_alpha   90.00
_cell.angle_beta   90.00
_cell.angle_gamma   90.00
#
_symmetry.space_group_name_H-M   'P 1'
#
loop_
_entity.id
_entity.type
_entity.pdbx_description
1 polymer ?
#
loop_
_entity_poly.entity_id
_entity_poly.type
_entity_poly.pdbx_seq_one_letter_code
_entity_poly.pdbx_strand_id
1 'polypeptide(L)'
;MLFRSKWLKTGWVVLPAAMLLAVTANLRTGWLFYFDQEGRFIRGSFHFLLYGYVFFFMLVIVAFMLLYGKTAEKEIRRTIWRFWFIEAACLFLQIAAERILLTGFGLSVGLWLIYLTMNNPGEYTDSMTGLFDKQYFDKWIGEKLYRKESFHLLAVDARNMKQINRIYGTRVGDQLLIRAAKGFREITDSVQIFRITGNCFLAVLDSLTDYEKARDGIEEFLKKPFFIENEKVSFHAAICGIMNAEIGRA
;
A
#
# COMPACT_ATOMS: atom_id res chain seq x y z
N MET A 1 16.84 4.55 12.13
CA MET A 1 17.97 5.16 12.88
C MET A 1 18.43 6.52 12.35
N LEU A 2 18.28 6.85 11.08
CA LEU A 2 18.72 8.13 10.48
C LEU A 2 17.98 9.39 10.98
N PHE A 3 16.72 9.27 11.37
CA PHE A 3 15.95 10.42 11.90
C PHE A 3 16.27 10.81 13.35
N ARG A 4 17.29 10.24 13.98
CA ARG A 4 17.70 10.57 15.36
C ARG A 4 18.62 11.79 15.43
N SER A 5 19.27 12.20 14.33
CA SER A 5 20.11 13.39 14.29
C SER A 5 19.26 14.65 14.11
N LYS A 6 19.28 15.56 15.07
CA LYS A 6 18.60 16.87 14.99
C LYS A 6 19.00 17.66 13.72
N TRP A 7 20.26 17.57 13.32
CA TRP A 7 20.83 18.23 12.15
C TRP A 7 20.22 17.78 10.83
N LEU A 8 19.95 16.47 10.66
CA LEU A 8 19.27 15.97 9.47
C LEU A 8 17.83 16.49 9.39
N LYS A 9 17.09 16.47 10.52
CA LYS A 9 15.71 17.00 10.57
C LYS A 9 15.68 18.48 10.21
N THR A 10 16.62 19.27 10.71
CA THR A 10 16.71 20.71 10.43
C THR A 10 17.04 20.97 8.96
N GLY A 11 17.97 20.23 8.36
CA GLY A 11 18.34 20.38 6.94
C GLY A 11 17.17 20.14 5.98
N TRP A 12 16.30 19.14 6.26
CA TRP A 12 15.11 18.84 5.45
C TRP A 12 14.06 19.96 5.45
N VAL A 13 14.06 20.82 6.45
CA VAL A 13 13.13 21.97 6.55
C VAL A 13 13.79 23.24 6.02
N VAL A 14 15.06 23.47 6.37
CA VAL A 14 15.78 24.71 6.03
C VAL A 14 15.98 24.86 4.53
N LEU A 15 16.35 23.78 3.82
CA LEU A 15 16.63 23.85 2.39
C LEU A 15 15.39 24.20 1.55
N PRO A 16 14.22 23.53 1.73
CA PRO A 16 12.98 23.93 1.07
C PRO A 16 12.51 25.34 1.46
N ALA A 17 12.65 25.72 2.74
CA ALA A 17 12.28 27.04 3.21
C ALA A 17 13.15 28.15 2.56
N ALA A 18 14.46 27.94 2.45
CA ALA A 18 15.37 28.86 1.76
C ALA A 18 15.01 28.99 0.27
N MET A 19 14.64 27.87 -0.38
CA MET A 19 14.23 27.90 -1.78
C MET A 19 12.89 28.61 -1.96
N LEU A 20 11.93 28.41 -1.05
CA LEU A 20 10.66 29.14 -1.05
C LEU A 20 10.90 30.66 -0.90
N LEU A 21 11.79 31.07 0.01
CA LEU A 21 12.18 32.47 0.18
C LEU A 21 12.86 33.04 -1.09
N ALA A 22 13.72 32.26 -1.74
CA ALA A 22 14.35 32.69 -2.99
C ALA A 22 13.30 32.86 -4.12
N VAL A 23 12.33 31.96 -4.25
CA VAL A 23 11.25 32.06 -5.25
C VAL A 23 10.32 33.25 -4.93
N THR A 24 10.00 33.50 -3.66
CA THR A 24 9.17 34.66 -3.28
C THR A 24 9.91 35.99 -3.50
N ALA A 25 11.20 36.05 -3.19
CA ALA A 25 12.03 37.22 -3.51
C ALA A 25 12.13 37.45 -5.02
N ASN A 26 12.13 36.41 -5.82
CA ASN A 26 12.15 36.47 -7.28
C ASN A 26 10.99 37.25 -7.90
N LEU A 27 9.81 37.26 -7.23
CA LEU A 27 8.65 38.05 -7.68
C LEU A 27 8.96 39.54 -7.83
N ARG A 28 10.00 40.06 -7.11
CA ARG A 28 10.46 41.46 -7.18
C ARG A 28 11.75 41.62 -7.95
N THR A 29 12.63 40.64 -7.92
CA THR A 29 14.00 40.74 -8.44
C THR A 29 14.17 40.23 -9.86
N GLY A 30 13.35 39.24 -10.27
CA GLY A 30 13.47 38.56 -11.57
C GLY A 30 14.77 37.76 -11.75
N TRP A 31 15.54 37.48 -10.67
CA TRP A 31 16.86 36.85 -10.74
C TRP A 31 16.80 35.37 -11.19
N LEU A 32 15.77 34.65 -10.79
CA LEU A 32 15.60 33.25 -11.17
C LEU A 32 14.89 33.12 -12.51
N PHE A 33 13.80 33.86 -12.67
CA PHE A 33 12.98 33.92 -13.89
C PHE A 33 12.07 35.15 -13.85
N TYR A 34 11.61 35.59 -15.02
CA TYR A 34 10.60 36.65 -15.15
C TYR A 34 9.75 36.43 -16.41
N PHE A 35 8.65 37.13 -16.52
CA PHE A 35 7.82 37.17 -17.70
C PHE A 35 7.96 38.48 -18.41
N ASP A 36 8.12 38.45 -19.74
CA ASP A 36 8.19 39.69 -20.55
C ASP A 36 6.80 40.30 -20.73
N GLN A 37 6.73 41.42 -21.45
CA GLN A 37 5.47 42.13 -21.70
C GLN A 37 4.46 41.29 -22.52
N GLU A 38 4.93 40.26 -23.25
CA GLU A 38 4.12 39.35 -24.01
C GLU A 38 3.75 38.07 -23.22
N GLY A 39 4.09 38.02 -21.93
CA GLY A 39 3.81 36.87 -21.05
C GLY A 39 4.71 35.66 -21.28
N ARG A 40 5.83 35.81 -22.00
CA ARG A 40 6.77 34.72 -22.25
C ARG A 40 7.70 34.53 -21.09
N PHE A 41 7.95 33.29 -20.70
CA PHE A 41 8.91 32.93 -19.66
C PHE A 41 10.36 33.22 -20.12
N ILE A 42 11.11 33.96 -19.30
CA ILE A 42 12.52 34.27 -19.54
C ILE A 42 13.33 33.83 -18.33
N ARG A 43 14.46 33.14 -18.58
CA ARG A 43 15.37 32.69 -17.55
C ARG A 43 16.18 33.91 -17.00
N GLY A 44 16.18 34.07 -15.68
CA GLY A 44 17.00 35.08 -15.00
C GLY A 44 18.47 34.66 -14.89
N SER A 45 19.32 35.55 -14.40
CA SER A 45 20.76 35.30 -14.27
C SER A 45 21.13 34.14 -13.33
N PHE A 46 20.29 33.84 -12.36
CA PHE A 46 20.49 32.75 -11.38
C PHE A 46 19.57 31.55 -11.57
N HIS A 47 19.00 31.39 -12.76
CA HIS A 47 18.09 30.23 -13.07
C HIS A 47 18.72 28.86 -12.80
N PHE A 48 20.07 28.75 -12.91
CA PHE A 48 20.80 27.52 -12.64
C PHE A 48 20.62 26.99 -11.20
N LEU A 49 20.29 27.87 -10.24
CA LEU A 49 20.01 27.47 -8.86
C LEU A 49 18.78 26.57 -8.77
N LEU A 50 17.76 26.78 -9.61
CA LEU A 50 16.57 25.94 -9.68
C LEU A 50 16.94 24.53 -10.14
N TYR A 51 17.77 24.42 -11.18
CA TYR A 51 18.22 23.11 -11.68
C TYR A 51 19.15 22.41 -10.68
N GLY A 52 20.07 23.16 -10.05
CA GLY A 52 20.93 22.63 -8.99
C GLY A 52 20.15 22.10 -7.80
N TYR A 53 19.05 22.75 -7.42
CA TYR A 53 18.16 22.31 -6.36
C TYR A 53 17.47 20.97 -6.71
N VAL A 54 16.87 20.86 -7.89
CA VAL A 54 16.24 19.61 -8.36
C VAL A 54 17.27 18.49 -8.45
N PHE A 55 18.43 18.77 -9.05
CA PHE A 55 19.52 17.80 -9.18
C PHE A 55 20.03 17.30 -7.82
N PHE A 56 20.18 18.20 -6.85
CA PHE A 56 20.56 17.83 -5.49
C PHE A 56 19.57 16.81 -4.88
N PHE A 57 18.26 17.05 -4.97
CA PHE A 57 17.27 16.10 -4.46
C PHE A 57 17.26 14.79 -5.23
N MET A 58 17.50 14.81 -6.53
CA MET A 58 17.67 13.58 -7.31
C MET A 58 18.86 12.75 -6.82
N LEU A 59 20.00 13.37 -6.50
CA LEU A 59 21.15 12.68 -5.90
C LEU A 59 20.83 12.13 -4.50
N VAL A 60 20.10 12.87 -3.70
CA VAL A 60 19.66 12.42 -2.37
C VAL A 60 18.77 11.18 -2.49
N ILE A 61 17.85 11.14 -3.44
CA ILE A 61 16.99 9.96 -3.71
C ILE A 61 17.86 8.74 -4.10
N VAL A 62 18.84 8.94 -5.00
CA VAL A 62 19.77 7.85 -5.39
C VAL A 62 20.55 7.36 -4.18
N ALA A 63 21.15 8.26 -3.39
CA ALA A 63 21.90 7.89 -2.19
C ALA A 63 21.03 7.11 -1.20
N PHE A 64 19.78 7.56 -0.97
CA PHE A 64 18.83 6.86 -0.12
C PHE A 64 18.51 5.47 -0.66
N MET A 65 18.30 5.32 -1.97
CA MET A 65 18.03 4.04 -2.60
C MET A 65 19.23 3.07 -2.56
N LEU A 66 20.45 3.58 -2.66
CA LEU A 66 21.66 2.76 -2.52
C LEU A 66 21.84 2.25 -1.08
N LEU A 67 21.54 3.09 -0.09
CA LEU A 67 21.72 2.76 1.32
C LEU A 67 20.59 1.87 1.88
N TYR A 68 19.34 2.12 1.48
CA TYR A 68 18.14 1.54 2.10
C TYR A 68 17.24 0.80 1.12
N GLY A 69 17.50 0.85 -0.17
CA GLY A 69 16.62 0.25 -1.19
C GLY A 69 16.47 -1.27 -1.08
N LYS A 70 17.41 -1.95 -0.39
CA LYS A 70 17.31 -3.40 -0.15
C LYS A 70 16.19 -3.77 0.85
N THR A 71 15.84 -2.84 1.75
CA THR A 71 14.80 -3.04 2.76
C THR A 71 13.42 -2.57 2.30
N ALA A 72 13.35 -1.84 1.19
CA ALA A 72 12.10 -1.39 0.60
C ALA A 72 11.45 -2.50 -0.24
N GLU A 73 10.13 -2.56 -0.21
CA GLU A 73 9.35 -3.44 -1.08
C GLU A 73 9.71 -3.24 -2.56
N LYS A 74 9.68 -4.33 -3.32
CA LYS A 74 10.13 -4.35 -4.73
C LYS A 74 9.35 -3.34 -5.59
N GLU A 75 8.04 -3.20 -5.37
CA GLU A 75 7.19 -2.29 -6.14
C GLU A 75 7.47 -0.82 -5.79
N ILE A 76 7.61 -0.47 -4.52
CA ILE A 76 8.01 0.88 -4.08
C ILE A 76 9.35 1.26 -4.69
N ARG A 77 10.33 0.35 -4.65
CA ARG A 77 11.65 0.57 -5.25
C ARG A 77 11.57 0.82 -6.76
N ARG A 78 10.76 0.04 -7.48
CA ARG A 78 10.55 0.24 -8.93
C ARG A 78 9.89 1.58 -9.24
N THR A 79 8.91 1.97 -8.44
CA THR A 79 8.18 3.23 -8.61
C THR A 79 9.09 4.43 -8.38
N ILE A 80 9.95 4.40 -7.34
CA ILE A 80 10.92 5.46 -7.08
C ILE A 80 11.91 5.57 -8.25
N TRP A 81 12.40 4.47 -8.83
CA TRP A 81 13.27 4.51 -10.00
C TRP A 81 12.57 5.05 -11.25
N ARG A 82 11.30 4.67 -11.49
CA ARG A 82 10.50 5.23 -12.59
C ARG A 82 10.32 6.73 -12.43
N PHE A 83 9.97 7.20 -11.24
CA PHE A 83 9.90 8.62 -10.92
C PHE A 83 11.22 9.33 -11.21
N TRP A 84 12.33 8.79 -10.74
CA TRP A 84 13.66 9.36 -10.95
C TRP A 84 14.01 9.52 -12.43
N PHE A 85 13.73 8.50 -13.26
CA PHE A 85 13.97 8.56 -14.70
C PHE A 85 13.06 9.58 -15.42
N ILE A 86 11.79 9.67 -15.03
CA ILE A 86 10.87 10.67 -15.59
C ILE A 86 11.36 12.08 -15.27
N GLU A 87 11.74 12.34 -14.02
CA GLU A 87 12.23 13.65 -13.60
C GLU A 87 13.56 14.01 -14.27
N ALA A 88 14.48 13.04 -14.43
CA ALA A 88 15.72 13.23 -15.17
C ALA A 88 15.47 13.61 -16.64
N ALA A 89 14.53 12.92 -17.28
CA ALA A 89 14.14 13.21 -18.67
C ALA A 89 13.50 14.61 -18.78
N CYS A 90 12.60 14.98 -17.87
CA CYS A 90 11.98 16.29 -17.83
C CYS A 90 13.02 17.40 -17.62
N LEU A 91 13.96 17.18 -16.70
CA LEU A 91 15.05 18.15 -16.45
C LEU A 91 15.95 18.31 -17.67
N PHE A 92 16.34 17.20 -18.30
CA PHE A 92 17.17 17.23 -19.52
C PHE A 92 16.46 17.99 -20.66
N LEU A 93 15.19 17.67 -20.93
CA LEU A 93 14.40 18.35 -21.95
C LEU A 93 14.22 19.85 -21.64
N GLN A 94 14.02 20.20 -20.37
CA GLN A 94 13.89 21.60 -19.95
C GLN A 94 15.20 22.39 -20.10
N ILE A 95 16.36 21.76 -19.90
CA ILE A 95 17.66 22.39 -20.16
C ILE A 95 17.86 22.61 -21.66
N ALA A 96 17.50 21.62 -22.48
CA ALA A 96 17.65 21.66 -23.94
C ALA A 96 16.65 22.62 -24.61
N ALA A 97 15.42 22.72 -24.09
CA ALA A 97 14.33 23.55 -24.64
C ALA A 97 14.10 24.78 -23.74
N GLU A 98 14.61 25.94 -24.13
CA GLU A 98 14.62 27.17 -23.30
C GLU A 98 13.25 27.68 -22.87
N ARG A 99 12.18 27.31 -23.58
CA ARG A 99 10.83 27.85 -23.41
C ARG A 99 9.84 26.92 -22.70
N ILE A 100 10.28 25.73 -22.29
CA ILE A 100 9.40 24.71 -21.74
C ILE A 100 9.70 24.48 -20.27
N LEU A 101 8.68 24.53 -19.41
CA LEU A 101 8.77 24.21 -17.98
C LEU A 101 8.20 22.79 -17.76
N LEU A 102 9.07 21.79 -17.67
CA LEU A 102 8.69 20.38 -17.56
C LEU A 102 8.88 19.77 -16.18
N THR A 103 9.73 20.34 -15.32
CA THR A 103 10.00 19.78 -13.98
C THR A 103 8.75 19.72 -13.11
N GLY A 104 7.88 20.73 -13.15
CA GLY A 104 6.59 20.68 -12.43
C GLY A 104 5.66 19.57 -12.92
N PHE A 105 5.66 19.31 -14.23
CA PHE A 105 4.92 18.18 -14.80
C PHE A 105 5.51 16.84 -14.36
N GLY A 106 6.84 16.67 -14.42
CA GLY A 106 7.54 15.48 -13.95
C GLY A 106 7.22 15.16 -12.49
N LEU A 107 7.32 16.17 -11.60
CA LEU A 107 6.95 16.05 -10.19
C LEU A 107 5.48 15.61 -10.01
N SER A 108 4.56 16.19 -10.75
CA SER A 108 3.12 15.86 -10.66
C SER A 108 2.87 14.40 -11.06
N VAL A 109 3.44 13.96 -12.18
CA VAL A 109 3.36 12.56 -12.65
C VAL A 109 4.00 11.62 -11.64
N GLY A 110 5.15 11.98 -11.08
CA GLY A 110 5.85 11.17 -10.10
C GLY A 110 5.07 10.99 -8.79
N LEU A 111 4.51 12.07 -8.26
CA LEU A 111 3.65 12.02 -7.07
C LEU A 111 2.40 11.17 -7.33
N TRP A 112 1.81 11.28 -8.51
CA TRP A 112 0.67 10.44 -8.91
C TRP A 112 1.03 8.96 -8.99
N LEU A 113 2.20 8.61 -9.57
CA LEU A 113 2.69 7.23 -9.59
C LEU A 113 2.94 6.67 -8.19
N ILE A 114 3.53 7.46 -7.29
CA ILE A 114 3.72 7.06 -5.88
C ILE A 114 2.37 6.84 -5.22
N TYR A 115 1.43 7.76 -5.40
CA TYR A 115 0.07 7.64 -4.86
C TYR A 115 -0.63 6.37 -5.32
N LEU A 116 -0.60 6.06 -6.63
CA LEU A 116 -1.19 4.83 -7.18
C LEU A 116 -0.53 3.57 -6.62
N THR A 117 0.80 3.58 -6.46
CA THR A 117 1.53 2.44 -5.89
C THR A 117 1.16 2.22 -4.42
N MET A 118 1.04 3.29 -3.64
CA MET A 118 0.70 3.19 -2.21
C MET A 118 -0.79 2.81 -1.97
N ASN A 119 -1.67 3.13 -2.92
CA ASN A 119 -3.10 2.88 -2.83
C ASN A 119 -3.57 1.76 -3.78
N ASN A 120 -2.68 0.83 -4.15
CA ASN A 120 -3.06 -0.30 -4.99
C ASN A 120 -3.74 -1.39 -4.14
N PRO A 121 -5.08 -1.47 -4.09
CA PRO A 121 -5.79 -2.47 -3.27
C PRO A 121 -5.59 -3.89 -3.78
N GLY A 122 -5.18 -4.08 -5.04
CA GLY A 122 -4.90 -5.39 -5.63
C GLY A 122 -3.66 -6.08 -5.07
N GLU A 123 -2.76 -5.35 -4.42
CA GLU A 123 -1.54 -5.89 -3.83
C GLU A 123 -1.78 -6.64 -2.50
N TYR A 124 -2.93 -6.40 -1.88
CA TYR A 124 -3.31 -6.94 -0.57
C TYR A 124 -4.51 -7.88 -0.62
N THR A 125 -4.88 -8.34 -1.83
CA THR A 125 -6.00 -9.25 -2.00
C THR A 125 -5.55 -10.58 -2.59
N ASP A 126 -6.05 -11.66 -2.03
CA ASP A 126 -5.91 -13.01 -2.60
C ASP A 126 -6.61 -13.08 -3.96
N SER A 127 -5.85 -13.36 -5.02
CA SER A 127 -6.35 -13.33 -6.40
C SER A 127 -7.44 -14.35 -6.70
N MET A 128 -7.55 -15.44 -5.91
CA MET A 128 -8.54 -16.49 -6.08
C MET A 128 -9.87 -16.16 -5.39
N THR A 129 -9.82 -15.67 -4.15
CA THR A 129 -11.01 -15.44 -3.33
C THR A 129 -11.46 -13.99 -3.25
N GLY A 130 -10.59 -13.05 -3.62
CA GLY A 130 -10.83 -11.61 -3.48
C GLY A 130 -10.91 -11.12 -2.03
N LEU A 131 -10.55 -11.97 -1.06
CA LEU A 131 -10.38 -11.58 0.34
C LEU A 131 -9.03 -10.90 0.53
N PHE A 132 -8.86 -10.19 1.64
CA PHE A 132 -7.55 -9.68 2.00
C PHE A 132 -6.57 -10.83 2.26
N ASP A 133 -5.31 -10.61 1.89
CA ASP A 133 -4.26 -11.60 2.04
C ASP A 133 -3.54 -11.51 3.41
N LYS A 134 -2.55 -12.38 3.60
CA LYS A 134 -1.73 -12.39 4.80
C LYS A 134 -0.93 -11.10 4.97
N GLN A 135 -0.43 -10.48 3.89
CA GLN A 135 0.39 -9.28 3.99
C GLN A 135 -0.42 -8.10 4.52
N TYR A 136 -1.67 -7.99 4.06
CA TYR A 136 -2.59 -6.99 4.61
C TYR A 136 -2.96 -7.28 6.06
N PHE A 137 -3.18 -8.53 6.43
CA PHE A 137 -3.41 -8.92 7.81
C PHE A 137 -2.24 -8.51 8.72
N ASP A 138 -1.00 -8.84 8.35
CA ASP A 138 0.19 -8.53 9.14
C ASP A 138 0.36 -7.01 9.35
N LYS A 139 0.08 -6.21 8.32
CA LYS A 139 0.09 -4.74 8.40
C LYS A 139 -1.03 -4.23 9.31
N TRP A 140 -2.24 -4.68 9.07
CA TRP A 140 -3.44 -4.24 9.77
C TRP A 140 -3.38 -4.58 11.27
N ILE A 141 -2.98 -5.82 11.61
CA ILE A 141 -2.84 -6.23 12.99
C ILE A 141 -1.73 -5.43 13.70
N GLY A 142 -0.63 -5.14 13.00
CA GLY A 142 0.45 -4.30 13.50
C GLY A 142 -0.02 -2.90 13.88
N GLU A 143 -0.92 -2.29 13.09
CA GLU A 143 -1.51 -0.99 13.41
C GLU A 143 -2.45 -1.05 14.63
N LYS A 144 -3.31 -2.07 14.73
CA LYS A 144 -4.18 -2.31 15.89
C LYS A 144 -3.37 -2.49 17.17
N LEU A 145 -2.31 -3.31 17.11
CA LEU A 145 -1.41 -3.55 18.20
C LEU A 145 -0.67 -2.27 18.64
N TYR A 146 -0.21 -1.45 17.68
CA TYR A 146 0.43 -0.17 17.98
C TYR A 146 -0.51 0.81 18.69
N ARG A 147 -1.80 0.83 18.31
CA ARG A 147 -2.84 1.65 18.94
C ARG A 147 -3.37 1.08 20.24
N LYS A 148 -2.92 -0.12 20.65
CA LYS A 148 -3.40 -0.84 21.84
C LYS A 148 -4.92 -1.09 21.82
N GLU A 149 -5.48 -1.31 20.64
CA GLU A 149 -6.88 -1.64 20.47
C GLU A 149 -7.08 -3.14 20.74
N SER A 150 -8.11 -3.49 21.52
CA SER A 150 -8.54 -4.88 21.69
C SER A 150 -9.34 -5.36 20.50
N PHE A 151 -9.22 -6.62 20.16
CA PHE A 151 -9.95 -7.25 19.06
C PHE A 151 -10.17 -8.74 19.32
N HIS A 152 -11.07 -9.35 18.56
CA HIS A 152 -11.34 -10.78 18.58
C HIS A 152 -10.90 -11.39 17.26
N LEU A 153 -10.37 -12.60 17.28
CA LEU A 153 -9.97 -13.36 16.10
C LEU A 153 -10.79 -14.62 15.98
N LEU A 154 -11.30 -14.89 14.80
CA LEU A 154 -11.99 -16.12 14.46
C LEU A 154 -11.30 -16.76 13.25
N ALA A 155 -10.66 -17.91 13.46
CA ALA A 155 -9.98 -18.65 12.41
C ALA A 155 -10.84 -19.84 11.95
N VAL A 156 -10.91 -20.03 10.64
CA VAL A 156 -11.61 -21.14 9.98
C VAL A 156 -10.60 -21.88 9.11
N ASP A 157 -10.25 -23.09 9.47
CA ASP A 157 -9.30 -23.95 8.76
C ASP A 157 -10.01 -25.11 8.06
N ALA A 158 -9.98 -25.12 6.73
CA ALA A 158 -10.59 -26.17 5.90
C ALA A 158 -9.73 -27.45 5.91
N ARG A 159 -10.09 -28.43 6.71
CA ARG A 159 -9.26 -29.62 6.97
C ARG A 159 -9.27 -30.67 5.86
N ASN A 160 -10.37 -30.83 5.14
CA ASN A 160 -10.54 -31.92 4.15
C ASN A 160 -10.18 -31.51 2.71
N MET A 161 -9.52 -30.36 2.48
CA MET A 161 -9.21 -29.85 1.13
C MET A 161 -8.36 -30.81 0.30
N LYS A 162 -7.36 -31.46 0.90
CA LYS A 162 -6.56 -32.48 0.20
C LYS A 162 -7.40 -33.65 -0.31
N GLN A 163 -8.36 -34.09 0.47
CA GLN A 163 -9.28 -35.20 0.10
C GLN A 163 -10.23 -34.74 -1.02
N ILE A 164 -10.79 -33.53 -0.91
CA ILE A 164 -11.67 -32.95 -1.94
C ILE A 164 -10.92 -32.84 -3.25
N ASN A 165 -9.71 -32.25 -3.25
CA ASN A 165 -8.89 -32.11 -4.46
C ASN A 165 -8.55 -33.48 -5.10
N ARG A 166 -8.35 -34.52 -4.29
CA ARG A 166 -8.07 -35.87 -4.79
C ARG A 166 -9.29 -36.52 -5.42
N ILE A 167 -10.49 -36.32 -4.86
CA ILE A 167 -11.72 -36.99 -5.31
C ILE A 167 -12.36 -36.23 -6.49
N TYR A 168 -12.45 -34.89 -6.39
CA TYR A 168 -13.22 -34.04 -7.31
C TYR A 168 -12.32 -33.16 -8.21
N GLY A 169 -11.02 -33.20 -8.00
CA GLY A 169 -10.06 -32.35 -8.71
C GLY A 169 -9.86 -30.97 -8.06
N THR A 170 -8.73 -30.34 -8.38
CA THR A 170 -8.33 -29.04 -7.82
C THR A 170 -9.30 -27.91 -8.17
N ARG A 171 -9.91 -27.96 -9.36
CA ARG A 171 -10.89 -26.96 -9.82
C ARG A 171 -12.12 -26.89 -8.90
N VAL A 172 -12.64 -28.06 -8.48
CA VAL A 172 -13.77 -28.13 -7.53
C VAL A 172 -13.36 -27.62 -6.16
N GLY A 173 -12.15 -27.95 -5.70
CA GLY A 173 -11.62 -27.42 -4.45
C GLY A 173 -11.45 -25.89 -4.45
N ASP A 174 -10.96 -25.33 -5.56
CA ASP A 174 -10.82 -23.86 -5.71
C ASP A 174 -12.19 -23.16 -5.70
N GLN A 175 -13.18 -23.72 -6.43
CA GLN A 175 -14.54 -23.18 -6.41
C GLN A 175 -15.19 -23.29 -5.03
N LEU A 176 -14.88 -24.33 -4.27
CA LEU A 176 -15.34 -24.48 -2.89
C LEU A 176 -14.80 -23.37 -1.99
N LEU A 177 -13.49 -23.10 -2.08
CA LEU A 177 -12.85 -22.03 -1.33
C LEU A 177 -13.39 -20.64 -1.71
N ILE A 178 -13.64 -20.38 -3.01
CA ILE A 178 -14.26 -19.15 -3.49
C ILE A 178 -15.67 -18.98 -2.90
N ARG A 179 -16.49 -20.03 -2.92
CA ARG A 179 -17.85 -20.00 -2.33
C ARG A 179 -17.82 -19.82 -0.81
N ALA A 180 -16.90 -20.51 -0.12
CA ALA A 180 -16.72 -20.33 1.31
C ALA A 180 -16.34 -18.89 1.65
N ALA A 181 -15.36 -18.30 0.91
CA ALA A 181 -14.95 -16.92 1.07
C ALA A 181 -16.12 -15.93 0.88
N LYS A 182 -16.95 -16.16 -0.14
CA LYS A 182 -18.14 -15.33 -0.40
C LYS A 182 -19.14 -15.45 0.74
N GLY A 183 -19.45 -16.67 1.20
CA GLY A 183 -20.37 -16.89 2.31
C GLY A 183 -19.88 -16.27 3.62
N PHE A 184 -18.59 -16.38 3.93
CA PHE A 184 -18.01 -15.75 5.10
C PHE A 184 -18.13 -14.21 5.04
N ARG A 185 -17.90 -13.61 3.87
CA ARG A 185 -18.07 -12.16 3.68
C ARG A 185 -19.52 -11.71 3.87
N GLU A 186 -20.51 -12.48 3.40
CA GLU A 186 -21.93 -12.18 3.55
C GLU A 186 -22.38 -12.27 5.01
N ILE A 187 -21.85 -13.23 5.79
CA ILE A 187 -22.17 -13.41 7.21
C ILE A 187 -21.58 -12.29 8.07
N THR A 188 -20.46 -11.73 7.65
CA THR A 188 -19.66 -10.80 8.45
C THR A 188 -19.63 -9.39 7.87
N ASP A 189 -20.75 -8.86 7.42
CA ASP A 189 -20.97 -7.63 6.63
C ASP A 189 -20.18 -6.37 7.10
N SER A 190 -19.72 -6.33 8.35
CA SER A 190 -18.91 -5.26 8.94
C SER A 190 -17.48 -5.67 9.31
N VAL A 191 -17.03 -6.85 8.92
CA VAL A 191 -15.81 -7.49 9.44
C VAL A 191 -14.77 -7.69 8.37
N GLN A 192 -13.50 -7.46 8.70
CA GLN A 192 -12.40 -7.74 7.80
C GLN A 192 -12.07 -9.23 7.81
N ILE A 193 -12.13 -9.87 6.63
CA ILE A 193 -11.79 -11.27 6.43
C ILE A 193 -10.54 -11.37 5.57
N PHE A 194 -9.65 -12.23 6.02
CA PHE A 194 -8.34 -12.47 5.41
C PHE A 194 -8.24 -13.95 5.02
N ARG A 195 -7.53 -14.21 3.93
CA ARG A 195 -7.03 -15.54 3.59
C ARG A 195 -5.56 -15.63 3.93
N ILE A 196 -5.23 -16.34 5.00
CA ILE A 196 -3.86 -16.37 5.55
C ILE A 196 -2.99 -17.40 4.83
N THR A 197 -3.58 -18.56 4.53
CA THR A 197 -2.96 -19.64 3.74
C THR A 197 -3.98 -20.23 2.79
N GLY A 198 -3.57 -21.20 1.98
CA GLY A 198 -4.42 -21.84 0.97
C GLY A 198 -5.81 -22.26 1.45
N ASN A 199 -5.95 -22.71 2.70
CA ASN A 199 -7.18 -23.23 3.29
C ASN A 199 -7.58 -22.58 4.62
N CYS A 200 -6.86 -21.55 5.08
CA CYS A 200 -7.11 -20.88 6.35
C CYS A 200 -7.62 -19.46 6.13
N PHE A 201 -8.79 -19.18 6.71
CA PHE A 201 -9.46 -17.89 6.73
C PHE A 201 -9.42 -17.32 8.15
N LEU A 202 -9.33 -16.01 8.26
CA LEU A 202 -9.29 -15.31 9.55
C LEU A 202 -10.23 -14.10 9.48
N ALA A 203 -11.18 -14.02 10.40
CA ALA A 203 -12.01 -12.84 10.61
C ALA A 203 -11.53 -12.08 11.85
N VAL A 204 -11.48 -10.76 11.75
CA VAL A 204 -11.13 -9.88 12.86
C VAL A 204 -12.33 -9.02 13.23
N LEU A 205 -12.71 -9.04 14.50
CA LEU A 205 -13.92 -8.45 15.03
C LEU A 205 -13.61 -7.50 16.19
N ASP A 206 -14.26 -6.36 16.21
CA ASP A 206 -14.03 -5.33 17.21
C ASP A 206 -14.89 -5.53 18.49
N SER A 207 -15.97 -6.33 18.42
CA SER A 207 -16.85 -6.60 19.55
C SER A 207 -17.09 -8.10 19.78
N LEU A 208 -17.35 -8.47 21.03
CA LEU A 208 -17.72 -9.83 21.41
C LEU A 208 -19.05 -10.26 20.76
N THR A 209 -20.01 -9.35 20.65
CA THR A 209 -21.30 -9.61 20.02
C THR A 209 -21.14 -9.97 18.53
N ASP A 210 -20.27 -9.25 17.82
CA ASP A 210 -20.01 -9.55 16.40
C ASP A 210 -19.24 -10.86 16.26
N TYR A 211 -18.33 -11.15 17.20
CA TYR A 211 -17.63 -12.43 17.25
C TYR A 211 -18.61 -13.62 17.40
N GLU A 212 -19.55 -13.56 18.33
CA GLU A 212 -20.53 -14.63 18.54
C GLU A 212 -21.43 -14.80 17.31
N LYS A 213 -21.94 -13.71 16.76
CA LYS A 213 -22.75 -13.74 15.52
C LYS A 213 -21.97 -14.34 14.34
N ALA A 214 -20.72 -13.90 14.14
CA ALA A 214 -19.88 -14.40 13.06
C ALA A 214 -19.58 -15.89 13.23
N ARG A 215 -19.24 -16.33 14.45
CA ARG A 215 -18.98 -17.74 14.76
C ARG A 215 -20.20 -18.58 14.46
N ASP A 216 -21.35 -18.23 15.02
CA ASP A 216 -22.58 -19.02 14.89
C ASP A 216 -23.08 -19.05 13.44
N GLY A 217 -22.99 -17.91 12.73
CA GLY A 217 -23.34 -17.83 11.31
C GLY A 217 -22.41 -18.68 10.42
N ILE A 218 -21.10 -18.66 10.68
CA ILE A 218 -20.12 -19.47 9.94
C ILE A 218 -20.34 -20.97 10.26
N GLU A 219 -20.59 -21.33 11.52
CA GLU A 219 -20.89 -22.70 11.88
C GLU A 219 -22.14 -23.22 11.16
N GLU A 220 -23.21 -22.42 11.13
CA GLU A 220 -24.45 -22.79 10.43
C GLU A 220 -24.22 -22.90 8.91
N PHE A 221 -23.46 -21.98 8.33
CA PHE A 221 -23.14 -22.02 6.91
C PHE A 221 -22.34 -23.27 6.53
N LEU A 222 -21.37 -23.68 7.34
CA LEU A 222 -20.52 -24.84 7.10
C LEU A 222 -21.25 -26.18 7.27
N LYS A 223 -22.36 -26.23 8.02
CA LYS A 223 -23.22 -27.42 8.14
C LYS A 223 -23.96 -27.71 6.84
N LYS A 224 -24.17 -26.72 5.98
CA LYS A 224 -24.88 -26.88 4.70
C LYS A 224 -23.92 -27.47 3.65
N PRO A 225 -24.39 -28.46 2.85
CA PRO A 225 -23.57 -28.99 1.78
C PRO A 225 -23.36 -27.94 0.66
N PHE A 226 -22.19 -27.95 0.08
CA PHE A 226 -21.90 -27.16 -1.08
C PHE A 226 -22.20 -27.90 -2.37
N PHE A 227 -22.92 -27.26 -3.29
CA PHE A 227 -23.19 -27.82 -4.61
C PHE A 227 -22.28 -27.16 -5.63
N ILE A 228 -21.30 -27.89 -6.17
CA ILE A 228 -20.32 -27.42 -7.13
C ILE A 228 -20.34 -28.34 -8.35
N GLU A 229 -20.63 -27.82 -9.53
CA GLU A 229 -20.66 -28.58 -10.79
C GLU A 229 -21.56 -29.86 -10.70
N ASN A 230 -22.73 -29.75 -10.04
CA ASN A 230 -23.67 -30.81 -9.75
C ASN A 230 -23.22 -31.88 -8.71
N GLU A 231 -22.04 -31.70 -8.14
CA GLU A 231 -21.54 -32.55 -7.05
C GLU A 231 -21.89 -31.98 -5.68
N LYS A 232 -22.32 -32.83 -4.77
CA LYS A 232 -22.58 -32.49 -3.37
C LYS A 232 -21.30 -32.68 -2.57
N VAL A 233 -20.63 -31.56 -2.23
CA VAL A 233 -19.35 -31.58 -1.52
C VAL A 233 -19.55 -31.16 -0.06
N SER A 234 -19.09 -32.00 0.88
CA SER A 234 -19.09 -31.68 2.31
C SER A 234 -17.79 -30.95 2.66
N PHE A 235 -17.92 -29.74 3.23
CA PHE A 235 -16.80 -28.92 3.65
C PHE A 235 -16.61 -29.04 5.16
N HIS A 236 -15.49 -29.63 5.57
CA HIS A 236 -15.16 -29.78 6.98
C HIS A 236 -14.10 -28.77 7.38
N ALA A 237 -14.44 -27.90 8.32
CA ALA A 237 -13.51 -26.92 8.85
C ALA A 237 -13.42 -27.00 10.38
N ALA A 238 -12.25 -26.67 10.90
CA ALA A 238 -12.07 -26.35 12.30
C ALA A 238 -12.25 -24.86 12.51
N ILE A 239 -13.03 -24.48 13.52
CA ILE A 239 -13.22 -23.11 13.94
C ILE A 239 -12.50 -22.93 15.27
N CYS A 240 -11.61 -21.95 15.33
CA CYS A 240 -10.86 -21.57 16.53
C CYS A 240 -10.97 -20.06 16.73
N GLY A 241 -11.07 -19.61 17.98
CA GLY A 241 -11.18 -18.20 18.28
C GLY A 241 -10.28 -17.75 19.42
N ILE A 242 -9.86 -16.50 19.35
CA ILE A 242 -9.17 -15.80 20.44
C ILE A 242 -10.05 -14.59 20.78
N MET A 243 -10.53 -14.57 22.01
CA MET A 243 -11.30 -13.44 22.54
C MET A 243 -10.37 -12.51 23.34
N ASN A 244 -10.58 -11.19 23.19
CA ASN A 244 -9.76 -10.15 23.86
C ASN A 244 -8.26 -10.35 23.63
N ALA A 245 -7.86 -10.40 22.33
CA ALA A 245 -6.45 -10.38 22.01
C ALA A 245 -5.88 -9.01 22.41
N GLU A 246 -5.27 -8.96 23.59
CA GLU A 246 -4.45 -7.85 24.05
C GLU A 246 -2.99 -8.22 23.93
N ILE A 247 -2.13 -7.23 23.67
CA ILE A 247 -0.69 -7.45 23.78
C ILE A 247 -0.41 -7.71 25.25
N GLY A 248 -0.02 -8.94 25.57
CA GLY A 248 0.44 -9.29 26.89
C GLY A 248 1.50 -8.29 27.35
N ARG A 249 1.30 -7.72 28.54
CA ARG A 249 2.35 -7.04 29.27
C ARG A 249 3.41 -8.11 29.57
N ALA A 250 4.51 -8.11 28.79
CA ALA A 250 5.74 -8.75 29.17
C ALA A 250 6.59 -7.75 29.95
#